data_4398e6c0865e41b6187655b600fb2aa3
#
_entry.id   4398e6c0865e41b6187655b600fb2aa3
#
_cell.length_a   1.000
_cell.length_b   1.000
_cell.length_c   1.000
_cell.angle_alpha   90.00
_cell.angle_beta   90.00
_cell.angle_gamma   90.00
#
_symmetry.space_group_name_H-M   'P 1'
#
loop_
_entity.id
_entity.type
_entity.pdbx_description
1 polymer ?
#
loop_
_entity_poly.entity_id
_entity_poly.type
_entity_poly.pdbx_seq_one_letter_code
_entity_poly.pdbx_strand_id
1 'polypeptide(L)'
;MGTVPTSSTGNGRNGQSAHGRTAAEATVEIVDLDVRYGAIEAVRNANLTFHAGELVAVIGPNGSGKSTLLATVSGLVKPTRGRVTVHAPHGVAHVLQATVANEAVPLTVLETVRMGAYGRRGGFRRLTAEDRTAVEAAITRMRIDDLRNRQLYELSGGQRQRVYVAQGLAQRADVLLLDEPITGLDLLTQETITTVVDEERAAGRTVVLTTHDVGTARLADTAVLMNTRVRATGPPDQALSPQHLAGAYGGHVHELDDGTLVLDEPHHHDHRHDDQLRR
;
A
#
# COMPACT_ATOMS: atom_id res chain seq x y z
N MET A 1 52.81 33.53 48.92
CA MET A 1 52.24 34.65 48.14
C MET A 1 51.88 34.10 46.75
N GLY A 2 50.64 34.12 46.36
CA GLY A 2 50.23 33.65 45.05
C GLY A 2 48.75 33.18 45.10
N THR A 3 47.89 34.09 44.77
CA THR A 3 46.44 34.01 44.80
C THR A 3 45.85 33.05 43.75
N VAL A 4 44.88 32.25 44.18
CA VAL A 4 44.01 31.41 43.36
C VAL A 4 42.87 32.29 42.83
N PRO A 5 42.42 32.15 41.57
CA PRO A 5 41.09 32.57 41.19
C PRO A 5 40.14 31.37 40.97
N THR A 6 38.95 31.53 41.47
CA THR A 6 37.78 30.69 41.48
C THR A 6 37.21 30.41 40.09
N SER A 7 36.83 29.12 39.84
CA SER A 7 36.10 28.63 38.67
C SER A 7 34.62 28.92 38.78
N SER A 8 34.05 29.54 37.76
CA SER A 8 32.62 29.69 37.55
C SER A 8 32.10 28.53 36.69
N THR A 9 31.19 27.75 37.27
CA THR A 9 30.43 26.68 36.61
C THR A 9 29.35 27.29 35.72
N GLY A 10 29.54 27.14 34.39
CA GLY A 10 28.50 27.40 33.38
C GLY A 10 27.79 26.12 33.01
N ASN A 11 26.53 26.03 33.39
CA ASN A 11 25.61 24.93 33.11
C ASN A 11 25.09 25.08 31.68
N GLY A 12 25.71 24.38 30.71
CA GLY A 12 25.29 24.33 29.33
C GLY A 12 24.21 23.23 29.15
N ARG A 13 22.96 23.64 29.00
CA ARG A 13 21.85 22.76 28.61
C ARG A 13 22.13 22.15 27.26
N ASN A 14 22.30 20.84 27.21
CA ASN A 14 22.26 20.03 25.97
C ASN A 14 20.88 20.15 25.33
N GLY A 15 20.77 20.95 24.31
CA GLY A 15 19.68 20.87 23.34
C GLY A 15 19.91 19.63 22.48
N GLN A 16 19.16 18.57 22.72
CA GLN A 16 19.06 17.45 21.80
C GLN A 16 18.44 17.98 20.51
N SER A 17 19.30 18.14 19.50
CA SER A 17 18.93 18.43 18.13
C SER A 17 18.04 17.28 17.62
N ALA A 18 16.83 17.62 17.21
CA ALA A 18 15.99 16.75 16.38
C ALA A 18 16.85 16.20 15.24
N HIS A 19 16.90 14.88 15.11
CA HIS A 19 17.55 14.19 14.01
C HIS A 19 16.97 14.72 12.70
N GLY A 20 17.73 15.53 11.98
CA GLY A 20 17.44 15.90 10.61
C GLY A 20 17.41 14.62 9.78
N ARG A 21 16.20 14.19 9.34
CA ARG A 21 16.06 13.20 8.27
C ARG A 21 16.78 13.81 7.08
N THR A 22 17.91 13.22 6.66
CA THR A 22 18.46 13.46 5.32
C THR A 22 17.31 13.28 4.35
N ALA A 23 17.12 14.21 3.41
CA ALA A 23 16.07 14.10 2.40
C ALA A 23 16.24 12.74 1.72
N ALA A 24 15.31 11.81 2.00
CA ALA A 24 15.35 10.49 1.39
C ALA A 24 15.15 10.66 -0.12
N GLU A 25 15.92 9.90 -0.92
CA GLU A 25 15.75 9.95 -2.38
C GLU A 25 14.33 9.56 -2.78
N ALA A 26 13.78 10.29 -3.76
CA ALA A 26 12.48 9.96 -4.33
C ALA A 26 12.56 8.60 -5.03
N THR A 27 11.69 7.67 -4.63
CA THR A 27 11.59 6.34 -5.26
C THR A 27 10.52 6.33 -6.36
N VAL A 28 9.43 7.10 -6.18
CA VAL A 28 8.36 7.25 -7.16
C VAL A 28 8.02 8.73 -7.29
N GLU A 29 8.02 9.23 -8.53
CA GLU A 29 7.58 10.57 -8.86
C GLU A 29 6.41 10.52 -9.84
N ILE A 30 5.33 11.21 -9.51
CA ILE A 30 4.10 11.31 -10.29
C ILE A 30 3.88 12.79 -10.59
N VAL A 31 3.82 13.15 -11.87
CA VAL A 31 3.69 14.54 -12.31
C VAL A 31 2.54 14.69 -13.31
N ASP A 32 1.57 15.55 -12.97
CA ASP A 32 0.41 15.93 -13.79
C ASP A 32 -0.34 14.71 -14.34
N LEU A 33 -0.46 13.64 -13.54
CA LEU A 33 -0.99 12.36 -13.97
C LEU A 33 -2.50 12.42 -14.20
N ASP A 34 -2.91 12.13 -15.42
CA ASP A 34 -4.29 11.80 -15.78
C ASP A 34 -4.37 10.35 -16.27
N VAL A 35 -5.38 9.62 -15.83
CA VAL A 35 -5.72 8.28 -16.34
C VAL A 35 -7.20 8.21 -16.64
N ARG A 36 -7.52 7.75 -17.87
CA ARG A 36 -8.90 7.60 -18.37
C ARG A 36 -9.15 6.22 -18.93
N TYR A 37 -10.35 5.70 -18.70
CA TYR A 37 -10.90 4.52 -19.35
C TYR A 37 -12.09 4.94 -20.23
N GLY A 38 -11.85 5.20 -21.49
CA GLY A 38 -12.85 5.79 -22.37
C GLY A 38 -13.28 7.18 -21.87
N ALA A 39 -14.55 7.36 -21.54
CA ALA A 39 -15.09 8.62 -20.99
C ALA A 39 -14.87 8.79 -19.49
N ILE A 40 -14.47 7.75 -18.75
CA ILE A 40 -14.34 7.78 -17.30
C ILE A 40 -12.97 8.30 -16.92
N GLU A 41 -12.89 9.39 -16.16
CA GLU A 41 -11.67 9.86 -15.51
C GLU A 41 -11.46 9.08 -14.21
N ALA A 42 -10.44 8.22 -14.17
CA ALA A 42 -10.10 7.46 -12.97
C ALA A 42 -9.12 8.23 -12.06
N VAL A 43 -8.14 8.92 -12.65
CA VAL A 43 -7.19 9.78 -11.94
C VAL A 43 -7.07 11.09 -12.72
N ARG A 44 -7.08 12.21 -12.02
CA ARG A 44 -6.98 13.55 -12.62
C ARG A 44 -5.96 14.42 -11.91
N ASN A 45 -4.98 14.92 -12.66
CA ASN A 45 -3.96 15.87 -12.23
C ASN A 45 -3.31 15.50 -10.91
N ALA A 46 -2.89 14.23 -10.75
CA ALA A 46 -2.21 13.79 -9.55
C ALA A 46 -0.72 14.17 -9.60
N ASN A 47 -0.24 14.76 -8.51
CA ASN A 47 1.16 15.11 -8.28
C ASN A 47 1.55 14.54 -6.92
N LEU A 48 2.48 13.56 -6.89
CA LEU A 48 2.88 12.84 -5.69
C LEU A 48 4.35 12.46 -5.79
N THR A 49 5.01 12.39 -4.63
CA THR A 49 6.37 11.86 -4.50
C THR A 49 6.41 10.92 -3.31
N PHE A 50 6.94 9.70 -3.51
CA PHE A 50 7.16 8.72 -2.45
C PHE A 50 8.66 8.49 -2.29
N HIS A 51 9.10 8.27 -1.06
CA HIS A 51 10.52 8.19 -0.72
C HIS A 51 10.92 6.77 -0.27
N ALA A 52 12.23 6.48 -0.33
CA ALA A 52 12.77 5.21 0.11
C ALA A 52 12.51 4.99 1.61
N GLY A 53 12.06 3.77 1.95
CA GLY A 53 11.73 3.39 3.33
C GLY A 53 10.44 4.03 3.88
N GLU A 54 9.60 4.60 3.02
CA GLU A 54 8.34 5.21 3.39
C GLU A 54 7.17 4.23 3.28
N LEU A 55 6.27 4.25 4.25
CA LEU A 55 4.95 3.64 4.17
C LEU A 55 3.94 4.70 3.76
N VAL A 56 3.35 4.54 2.59
CA VAL A 56 2.32 5.44 2.04
C VAL A 56 0.97 4.73 2.05
N ALA A 57 -0.04 5.36 2.66
CA ALA A 57 -1.42 4.89 2.59
C ALA A 57 -2.24 5.76 1.62
N VAL A 58 -2.75 5.15 0.57
CA VAL A 58 -3.69 5.78 -0.36
C VAL A 58 -5.12 5.45 0.07
N ILE A 59 -5.86 6.45 0.52
CA ILE A 59 -7.22 6.30 1.06
C ILE A 59 -8.24 7.11 0.24
N GLY A 60 -9.47 6.62 0.18
CA GLY A 60 -10.59 7.29 -0.51
C GLY A 60 -11.74 6.33 -0.77
N PRO A 61 -12.91 6.83 -1.16
CA PRO A 61 -14.09 6.01 -1.42
C PRO A 61 -13.87 5.02 -2.57
N ASN A 62 -14.80 4.07 -2.72
CA ASN A 62 -14.80 3.15 -3.86
C ASN A 62 -14.91 3.92 -5.18
N GLY A 63 -14.14 3.51 -6.19
CA GLY A 63 -14.07 4.23 -7.47
C GLY A 63 -13.26 5.53 -7.46
N SER A 64 -12.58 5.88 -6.36
CA SER A 64 -11.77 7.11 -6.26
C SER A 64 -10.47 7.11 -7.06
N GLY A 65 -10.10 5.97 -7.68
CA GLY A 65 -8.90 5.84 -8.51
C GLY A 65 -7.67 5.25 -7.81
N LYS A 66 -7.78 4.75 -6.58
CA LYS A 66 -6.66 4.17 -5.80
C LYS A 66 -5.95 3.04 -6.55
N SER A 67 -6.68 2.00 -6.94
CA SER A 67 -6.12 0.85 -7.68
C SER A 67 -5.56 1.27 -9.05
N THR A 68 -6.19 2.27 -9.70
CA THR A 68 -5.68 2.83 -10.96
C THR A 68 -4.34 3.54 -10.77
N LEU A 69 -4.19 4.29 -9.66
CA LEU A 69 -2.91 4.93 -9.31
C LEU A 69 -1.81 3.87 -9.13
N LEU A 70 -2.06 2.82 -8.32
CA LEU A 70 -1.12 1.72 -8.12
C LEU A 70 -0.80 1.00 -9.44
N ALA A 71 -1.82 0.70 -10.25
CA ALA A 71 -1.64 0.07 -11.57
C ALA A 71 -0.79 0.94 -12.52
N THR A 72 -0.87 2.26 -12.39
CA THR A 72 -0.06 3.18 -13.19
C THR A 72 1.39 3.21 -12.69
N VAL A 73 1.61 3.21 -11.37
CA VAL A 73 2.96 3.13 -10.77
C VAL A 73 3.65 1.83 -11.15
N SER A 74 2.93 0.71 -11.16
CA SER A 74 3.47 -0.60 -11.59
C SER A 74 3.67 -0.76 -13.10
N GLY A 75 3.21 0.22 -13.90
CA GLY A 75 3.30 0.16 -15.37
C GLY A 75 2.24 -0.72 -16.04
N LEU A 76 1.28 -1.28 -15.30
CA LEU A 76 0.16 -2.06 -15.85
C LEU A 76 -0.81 -1.18 -16.63
N VAL A 77 -0.96 0.08 -16.23
CA VAL A 77 -1.79 1.08 -16.89
C VAL A 77 -0.91 2.22 -17.35
N LYS A 78 -1.08 2.64 -18.62
CA LYS A 78 -0.36 3.79 -19.16
C LYS A 78 -1.08 5.09 -18.81
N PRO A 79 -0.35 6.15 -18.42
CA PRO A 79 -0.92 7.49 -18.28
C PRO A 79 -1.61 7.96 -19.57
N THR A 80 -2.75 8.63 -19.45
CA THR A 80 -3.36 9.37 -20.56
C THR A 80 -2.62 10.69 -20.77
N ARG A 81 -2.14 11.30 -19.65
CA ARG A 81 -1.33 12.51 -19.60
C ARG A 81 -0.42 12.46 -18.39
N GLY A 82 0.65 13.28 -18.41
CA GLY A 82 1.64 13.33 -17.34
C GLY A 82 2.63 12.18 -17.41
N ARG A 83 3.31 11.92 -16.30
CA ARG A 83 4.32 10.85 -16.24
C ARG A 83 4.41 10.27 -14.83
N VAL A 84 4.83 9.02 -14.78
CA VAL A 84 5.27 8.33 -13.56
C VAL A 84 6.71 7.90 -13.80
N THR A 85 7.60 8.29 -12.90
CA THR A 85 9.02 7.89 -12.90
C THR A 85 9.25 7.04 -11.65
N VAL A 86 9.84 5.86 -11.83
CA VAL A 86 10.15 4.94 -10.74
C VAL A 86 11.66 4.73 -10.69
N HIS A 87 12.28 5.17 -9.61
CA HIS A 87 13.71 5.00 -9.32
C HIS A 87 13.91 3.76 -8.44
N ALA A 88 13.71 2.59 -9.03
CA ALA A 88 13.72 1.30 -8.35
C ALA A 88 14.53 0.28 -9.17
N PRO A 89 15.84 0.13 -8.94
CA PRO A 89 16.71 -0.81 -9.67
C PRO A 89 16.20 -2.25 -9.64
N HIS A 90 15.56 -2.67 -8.54
CA HIS A 90 14.97 -4.00 -8.40
C HIS A 90 13.49 -4.04 -8.78
N GLY A 91 12.93 -2.93 -9.28
CA GLY A 91 11.58 -2.85 -9.84
C GLY A 91 10.49 -2.66 -8.80
N VAL A 92 9.26 -2.92 -9.26
CA VAL A 92 8.01 -2.76 -8.50
C VAL A 92 7.32 -4.11 -8.40
N ALA A 93 6.97 -4.52 -7.20
CA ALA A 93 6.06 -5.63 -6.94
C ALA A 93 4.65 -5.07 -6.73
N HIS A 94 3.66 -5.60 -7.45
CA HIS A 94 2.27 -5.20 -7.30
C HIS A 94 1.41 -6.40 -6.90
N VAL A 95 0.90 -6.36 -5.68
CA VAL A 95 -0.04 -7.33 -5.13
C VAL A 95 -1.45 -6.77 -5.29
N LEU A 96 -2.18 -7.37 -6.21
CA LEU A 96 -3.58 -7.02 -6.45
C LEU A 96 -4.48 -7.57 -5.34
N GLN A 97 -5.65 -6.98 -5.17
CA GLN A 97 -6.67 -7.51 -4.27
C GLN A 97 -6.99 -8.96 -4.63
N ALA A 98 -7.05 -9.83 -3.61
CA ALA A 98 -7.30 -11.25 -3.80
C ALA A 98 -8.73 -11.47 -4.34
N THR A 99 -8.83 -11.76 -5.62
CA THR A 99 -10.07 -12.20 -6.26
C THR A 99 -10.27 -13.71 -6.09
N VAL A 100 -11.42 -14.22 -6.48
CA VAL A 100 -11.68 -15.67 -6.48
C VAL A 100 -10.67 -16.37 -7.38
N ALA A 101 -9.94 -17.37 -6.86
CA ALA A 101 -9.00 -18.15 -7.65
C ALA A 101 -9.75 -18.96 -8.71
N ASN A 102 -9.25 -18.95 -9.93
CA ASN A 102 -9.83 -19.71 -11.03
C ASN A 102 -9.42 -21.18 -10.90
N GLU A 103 -10.40 -22.08 -10.68
CA GLU A 103 -10.20 -23.52 -10.60
C GLU A 103 -9.63 -24.14 -11.88
N ALA A 104 -9.83 -23.48 -13.04
CA ALA A 104 -9.28 -23.92 -14.32
C ALA A 104 -7.75 -23.77 -14.42
N VAL A 105 -7.12 -23.07 -13.47
CA VAL A 105 -5.66 -22.89 -13.41
C VAL A 105 -5.16 -23.49 -12.11
N PRO A 106 -4.83 -24.78 -12.07
CA PRO A 106 -4.39 -25.47 -10.85
C PRO A 106 -2.96 -25.05 -10.49
N LEU A 107 -2.84 -24.00 -9.66
CA LEU A 107 -1.56 -23.53 -9.14
C LEU A 107 -1.49 -23.81 -7.65
N THR A 108 -0.40 -24.44 -7.22
CA THR A 108 -0.08 -24.58 -5.79
C THR A 108 0.42 -23.26 -5.19
N VAL A 109 0.35 -23.17 -3.87
CA VAL A 109 0.94 -22.03 -3.12
C VAL A 109 2.40 -21.84 -3.48
N LEU A 110 3.20 -22.91 -3.49
CA LEU A 110 4.63 -22.82 -3.82
C LEU A 110 4.88 -22.33 -5.24
N GLU A 111 4.11 -22.80 -6.22
CA GLU A 111 4.22 -22.33 -7.60
C GLU A 111 3.86 -20.86 -7.72
N THR A 112 2.79 -20.42 -7.05
CA THR A 112 2.36 -19.02 -7.03
C THR A 112 3.45 -18.11 -6.46
N VAL A 113 4.03 -18.47 -5.30
CA VAL A 113 5.10 -17.64 -4.70
C VAL A 113 6.35 -17.62 -5.60
N ARG A 114 6.69 -18.75 -6.24
CA ARG A 114 7.79 -18.83 -7.22
C ARG A 114 7.58 -17.92 -8.44
N MET A 115 6.33 -17.71 -8.87
CA MET A 115 6.02 -16.80 -9.97
C MET A 115 6.51 -15.37 -9.67
N GLY A 116 6.47 -14.93 -8.41
CA GLY A 116 7.05 -13.66 -7.99
C GLY A 116 8.54 -13.55 -8.35
N ALA A 117 9.34 -14.55 -8.01
CA ALA A 117 10.76 -14.58 -8.33
C ALA A 117 11.05 -14.66 -9.85
N TYR A 118 10.18 -15.30 -10.64
CA TYR A 118 10.29 -15.31 -12.10
C TYR A 118 9.99 -13.94 -12.72
N GLY A 119 9.04 -13.17 -12.19
CA GLY A 119 8.69 -11.84 -12.67
C GLY A 119 9.90 -10.90 -12.76
N ARG A 120 10.81 -10.97 -11.79
CA ARG A 120 12.03 -10.18 -11.76
C ARG A 120 13.04 -10.57 -12.85
N ARG A 121 13.07 -11.84 -13.28
CA ARG A 121 14.12 -12.37 -14.19
C ARG A 121 13.69 -12.51 -15.65
N GLY A 122 12.41 -12.31 -15.93
CA GLY A 122 11.83 -12.74 -17.21
C GLY A 122 11.61 -14.26 -17.22
N GLY A 123 10.37 -14.69 -17.44
CA GLY A 123 9.76 -15.98 -17.13
C GLY A 123 10.40 -17.28 -17.63
N PHE A 124 11.54 -17.21 -18.35
CA PHE A 124 12.21 -18.41 -18.94
C PHE A 124 13.55 -18.75 -18.27
N ARG A 125 13.99 -18.02 -17.24
CA ARG A 125 15.26 -18.28 -16.55
C ARG A 125 15.06 -19.16 -15.32
N ARG A 126 15.95 -20.11 -15.09
CA ARG A 126 15.95 -20.92 -13.86
C ARG A 126 16.17 -20.03 -12.62
N LEU A 127 15.42 -20.30 -11.55
CA LEU A 127 15.62 -19.65 -10.25
C LEU A 127 17.01 -19.96 -9.70
N THR A 128 17.72 -18.94 -9.26
CA THR A 128 19.01 -19.09 -8.56
C THR A 128 18.79 -19.64 -7.15
N ALA A 129 19.88 -19.93 -6.44
CA ALA A 129 19.85 -20.28 -5.02
C ALA A 129 19.24 -19.12 -4.20
N GLU A 130 19.62 -17.88 -4.53
CA GLU A 130 19.12 -16.67 -3.87
C GLU A 130 17.62 -16.44 -4.09
N ASP A 131 17.10 -16.69 -5.31
CA ASP A 131 15.67 -16.61 -5.60
C ASP A 131 14.90 -17.67 -4.80
N ARG A 132 15.43 -18.90 -4.69
CA ARG A 132 14.81 -19.95 -3.88
C ARG A 132 14.78 -19.58 -2.39
N THR A 133 15.88 -19.03 -1.87
CA THR A 133 15.91 -18.51 -0.50
C THR A 133 14.86 -17.42 -0.27
N ALA A 134 14.69 -16.50 -1.23
CA ALA A 134 13.66 -15.45 -1.13
C ALA A 134 12.25 -16.04 -1.12
N VAL A 135 11.98 -17.05 -1.93
CA VAL A 135 10.69 -17.78 -1.95
C VAL A 135 10.41 -18.44 -0.59
N GLU A 136 11.38 -19.20 -0.05
CA GLU A 136 11.23 -19.85 1.25
C GLU A 136 11.02 -18.81 2.38
N ALA A 137 11.81 -17.74 2.39
CA ALA A 137 11.64 -16.66 3.36
C ALA A 137 10.26 -16.01 3.27
N ALA A 138 9.74 -15.77 2.06
CA ALA A 138 8.42 -15.20 1.87
C ALA A 138 7.30 -16.14 2.38
N ILE A 139 7.41 -17.44 2.14
CA ILE A 139 6.47 -18.46 2.63
C ILE A 139 6.43 -18.45 4.16
N THR A 140 7.60 -18.49 4.81
CA THR A 140 7.69 -18.53 6.28
C THR A 140 7.21 -17.23 6.92
N ARG A 141 7.59 -16.06 6.38
CA ARG A 141 7.13 -14.75 6.87
C ARG A 141 5.60 -14.61 6.80
N MET A 142 4.98 -15.13 5.75
CA MET A 142 3.53 -15.12 5.61
C MET A 142 2.81 -16.28 6.32
N ARG A 143 3.54 -17.14 7.05
CA ARG A 143 3.01 -18.29 7.81
C ARG A 143 2.12 -19.19 6.96
N ILE A 144 2.62 -19.60 5.79
CA ILE A 144 1.93 -20.47 4.83
C ILE A 144 2.72 -21.72 4.48
N ASP A 145 3.65 -22.13 5.36
CA ASP A 145 4.52 -23.32 5.17
C ASP A 145 3.71 -24.61 5.03
N ASP A 146 2.66 -24.76 5.83
CA ASP A 146 1.75 -25.90 5.85
C ASP A 146 0.84 -25.96 4.62
N LEU A 147 0.69 -24.84 3.91
CA LEU A 147 -0.17 -24.71 2.75
C LEU A 147 0.55 -24.90 1.41
N ARG A 148 1.87 -25.04 1.41
CA ARG A 148 2.73 -24.96 0.21
C ARG A 148 2.34 -25.85 -0.96
N ASN A 149 1.75 -27.04 -0.68
CA ASN A 149 1.33 -28.00 -1.69
C ASN A 149 -0.18 -27.94 -1.99
N ARG A 150 -0.94 -27.07 -1.30
CA ARG A 150 -2.36 -26.87 -1.58
C ARG A 150 -2.57 -26.03 -2.83
N GLN A 151 -3.69 -26.26 -3.49
CA GLN A 151 -4.13 -25.46 -4.62
C GLN A 151 -4.71 -24.12 -4.13
N LEU A 152 -4.53 -23.04 -4.89
CA LEU A 152 -5.03 -21.71 -4.52
C LEU A 152 -6.55 -21.68 -4.31
N TYR A 153 -7.30 -22.44 -5.09
CA TYR A 153 -8.77 -22.49 -4.99
C TYR A 153 -9.26 -23.18 -3.71
N GLU A 154 -8.42 -24.01 -3.07
CA GLU A 154 -8.74 -24.67 -1.80
C GLU A 154 -8.58 -23.74 -0.58
N LEU A 155 -7.99 -22.57 -0.78
CA LEU A 155 -7.63 -21.66 0.30
C LEU A 155 -8.78 -20.73 0.67
N SER A 156 -8.86 -20.36 1.95
CA SER A 156 -9.70 -19.24 2.40
C SER A 156 -9.21 -17.91 1.79
N GLY A 157 -10.06 -16.87 1.83
CA GLY A 157 -9.68 -15.53 1.36
C GLY A 157 -8.41 -15.00 2.04
N GLY A 158 -8.32 -15.11 3.36
CA GLY A 158 -7.14 -14.66 4.12
C GLY A 158 -5.89 -15.49 3.82
N GLN A 159 -6.00 -16.82 3.69
CA GLN A 159 -4.88 -17.66 3.28
C GLN A 159 -4.38 -17.27 1.90
N ARG A 160 -5.28 -17.06 0.94
CA ARG A 160 -4.96 -16.66 -0.42
C ARG A 160 -4.30 -15.28 -0.47
N GLN A 161 -4.79 -14.33 0.33
CA GLN A 161 -4.17 -13.00 0.45
C GLN A 161 -2.73 -13.12 0.94
N ARG A 162 -2.46 -13.93 1.96
CA ARG A 162 -1.09 -14.19 2.43
C ARG A 162 -0.20 -14.79 1.34
N VAL A 163 -0.73 -15.65 0.49
CA VAL A 163 0.02 -16.21 -0.66
C VAL A 163 0.38 -15.13 -1.68
N TYR A 164 -0.55 -14.22 -2.01
CA TYR A 164 -0.25 -13.14 -2.95
C TYR A 164 0.74 -12.11 -2.39
N VAL A 165 0.66 -11.80 -1.08
CA VAL A 165 1.68 -10.98 -0.44
C VAL A 165 3.04 -11.69 -0.47
N ALA A 166 3.10 -13.01 -0.17
CA ALA A 166 4.34 -13.80 -0.30
C ALA A 166 4.90 -13.77 -1.72
N GLN A 167 4.04 -13.84 -2.73
CA GLN A 167 4.44 -13.70 -4.14
C GLN A 167 5.09 -12.34 -4.42
N GLY A 168 4.52 -11.25 -3.89
CA GLY A 168 5.10 -9.90 -3.99
C GLY A 168 6.46 -9.81 -3.30
N LEU A 169 6.58 -10.35 -2.09
CA LEU A 169 7.84 -10.37 -1.32
C LEU A 169 8.96 -11.13 -2.04
N ALA A 170 8.62 -12.27 -2.69
CA ALA A 170 9.59 -13.08 -3.42
C ALA A 170 10.22 -12.34 -4.62
N GLN A 171 9.61 -11.25 -5.09
CA GLN A 171 10.19 -10.38 -6.13
C GLN A 171 11.36 -9.56 -5.61
N ARG A 172 11.43 -9.30 -4.29
CA ARG A 172 12.47 -8.45 -3.66
C ARG A 172 12.60 -7.08 -4.33
N ALA A 173 11.47 -6.51 -4.73
CA ALA A 173 11.41 -5.20 -5.37
C ALA A 173 11.69 -4.07 -4.37
N ASP A 174 12.16 -2.92 -4.87
CA ASP A 174 12.38 -1.73 -4.04
C ASP A 174 11.08 -1.04 -3.65
N VAL A 175 10.04 -1.23 -4.48
CA VAL A 175 8.69 -0.70 -4.26
C VAL A 175 7.70 -1.86 -4.18
N LEU A 176 6.95 -1.92 -3.09
CA LEU A 176 5.87 -2.89 -2.86
C LEU A 176 4.53 -2.16 -2.87
N LEU A 177 3.68 -2.48 -3.83
CA LEU A 177 2.32 -1.95 -3.97
C LEU A 177 1.32 -3.01 -3.51
N LEU A 178 0.44 -2.66 -2.58
CA LEU A 178 -0.55 -3.55 -1.98
C LEU A 178 -1.95 -2.96 -2.17
N ASP A 179 -2.79 -3.59 -2.97
CA ASP A 179 -4.16 -3.12 -3.19
C ASP A 179 -5.11 -3.80 -2.20
N GLU A 180 -5.63 -3.02 -1.24
CA GLU A 180 -6.50 -3.44 -0.13
C GLU A 180 -6.02 -4.71 0.61
N PRO A 181 -4.78 -4.74 1.12
CA PRO A 181 -4.14 -5.98 1.56
C PRO A 181 -4.76 -6.60 2.82
N ILE A 182 -5.51 -5.84 3.63
CA ILE A 182 -6.05 -6.29 4.93
C ILE A 182 -7.56 -6.18 5.05
N THR A 183 -8.25 -5.71 4.02
CA THR A 183 -9.71 -5.49 4.04
C THR A 183 -10.48 -6.80 4.19
N GLY A 184 -11.40 -6.86 5.18
CA GLY A 184 -12.29 -8.00 5.39
C GLY A 184 -11.61 -9.30 5.83
N LEU A 185 -10.38 -9.23 6.35
CA LEU A 185 -9.61 -10.38 6.78
C LEU A 185 -9.68 -10.59 8.30
N ASP A 186 -9.39 -11.81 8.74
CA ASP A 186 -9.24 -12.13 10.16
C ASP A 186 -8.02 -11.43 10.79
N LEU A 187 -8.06 -11.23 12.12
CA LEU A 187 -7.03 -10.52 12.87
C LEU A 187 -5.62 -11.10 12.68
N LEU A 188 -5.48 -12.43 12.65
CA LEU A 188 -4.18 -13.09 12.48
C LEU A 188 -3.57 -12.76 11.12
N THR A 189 -4.39 -12.75 10.08
CA THR A 189 -3.96 -12.39 8.73
C THR A 189 -3.58 -10.90 8.65
N GLN A 190 -4.38 -10.02 9.26
CA GLN A 190 -4.08 -8.59 9.34
C GLN A 190 -2.74 -8.34 10.04
N GLU A 191 -2.53 -8.89 11.24
CA GLU A 191 -1.28 -8.79 12.01
C GLU A 191 -0.08 -9.30 11.22
N THR A 192 -0.23 -10.45 10.54
CA THR A 192 0.85 -11.03 9.73
C THR A 192 1.26 -10.09 8.60
N ILE A 193 0.30 -9.52 7.86
CA ILE A 193 0.57 -8.59 6.76
C ILE A 193 1.17 -7.29 7.29
N THR A 194 0.63 -6.72 8.35
CA THR A 194 1.13 -5.48 8.96
C THR A 194 2.58 -5.64 9.44
N THR A 195 2.88 -6.74 10.14
CA THR A 195 4.25 -7.05 10.57
C THR A 195 5.22 -7.07 9.38
N VAL A 196 4.83 -7.73 8.30
CA VAL A 196 5.67 -7.83 7.10
C VAL A 196 5.82 -6.47 6.40
N VAL A 197 4.78 -5.63 6.36
CA VAL A 197 4.87 -4.25 5.85
C VAL A 197 5.89 -3.44 6.65
N ASP A 198 5.86 -3.53 7.97
CA ASP A 198 6.83 -2.83 8.84
C ASP A 198 8.27 -3.33 8.64
N GLU A 199 8.45 -4.64 8.46
CA GLU A 199 9.77 -5.24 8.14
C GLU A 199 10.31 -4.74 6.79
N GLU A 200 9.47 -4.70 5.73
CA GLU A 200 9.85 -4.20 4.41
C GLU A 200 10.26 -2.73 4.47
N ARG A 201 9.48 -1.92 5.19
CA ARG A 201 9.78 -0.50 5.45
C ARG A 201 11.11 -0.35 6.20
N ALA A 202 11.31 -1.11 7.28
CA ALA A 202 12.54 -1.09 8.07
C ALA A 202 13.77 -1.53 7.25
N ALA A 203 13.57 -2.39 6.24
CA ALA A 203 14.60 -2.77 5.28
C ALA A 203 14.89 -1.69 4.21
N GLY A 204 14.24 -0.51 4.28
CA GLY A 204 14.43 0.61 3.37
C GLY A 204 13.60 0.54 2.08
N ARG A 205 12.63 -0.37 1.97
CA ARG A 205 11.74 -0.46 0.82
C ARG A 205 10.59 0.52 0.95
N THR A 206 10.15 1.08 -0.17
CA THR A 206 8.94 1.89 -0.24
C THR A 206 7.72 0.98 -0.29
N VAL A 207 6.79 1.13 0.65
CA VAL A 207 5.53 0.38 0.64
C VAL A 207 4.38 1.34 0.41
N VAL A 208 3.56 1.06 -0.59
CA VAL A 208 2.34 1.83 -0.87
C VAL A 208 1.14 0.89 -0.75
N LEU A 209 0.23 1.17 0.15
CA LEU A 209 -0.99 0.39 0.28
C LEU A 209 -2.23 1.25 0.01
N THR A 210 -3.27 0.62 -0.53
CA THR A 210 -4.60 1.23 -0.59
C THR A 210 -5.44 0.72 0.58
N THR A 211 -6.32 1.58 1.08
CA THR A 211 -7.29 1.23 2.11
C THR A 211 -8.51 2.13 2.03
N HIS A 212 -9.61 1.73 2.62
CA HIS A 212 -10.75 2.60 2.94
C HIS A 212 -10.86 2.86 4.46
N ASP A 213 -10.02 2.21 5.27
CA ASP A 213 -9.99 2.37 6.72
C ASP A 213 -9.04 3.50 7.14
N VAL A 214 -9.59 4.49 7.87
CA VAL A 214 -8.81 5.64 8.38
C VAL A 214 -7.80 5.20 9.43
N GLY A 215 -8.14 4.20 10.26
CA GLY A 215 -7.26 3.68 11.29
C GLY A 215 -5.97 3.12 10.69
N THR A 216 -6.10 2.28 9.67
CA THR A 216 -4.96 1.75 8.90
C THR A 216 -4.15 2.87 8.24
N ALA A 217 -4.83 3.86 7.63
CA ALA A 217 -4.12 4.96 6.96
C ALA A 217 -3.33 5.86 7.91
N ARG A 218 -3.75 5.95 9.18
CA ARG A 218 -3.04 6.71 10.23
C ARG A 218 -1.72 6.07 10.67
N LEU A 219 -1.49 4.79 10.39
CA LEU A 219 -0.24 4.09 10.72
C LEU A 219 0.88 4.39 9.70
N ALA A 220 0.57 5.00 8.56
CA ALA A 220 1.52 5.33 7.53
C ALA A 220 2.38 6.56 7.87
N ASP A 221 3.51 6.73 7.17
CA ASP A 221 4.31 7.96 7.24
C ASP A 221 3.64 9.09 6.45
N THR A 222 3.04 8.73 5.31
CA THR A 222 2.31 9.65 4.44
C THR A 222 0.94 9.06 4.08
N ALA A 223 -0.10 9.86 4.23
CA ALA A 223 -1.42 9.56 3.73
C ALA A 223 -1.70 10.36 2.44
N VAL A 224 -2.33 9.70 1.46
CA VAL A 224 -2.81 10.30 0.21
C VAL A 224 -4.32 10.12 0.14
N LEU A 225 -5.07 11.18 0.37
CA LEU A 225 -6.52 11.16 0.29
C LEU A 225 -6.97 11.42 -1.15
N MET A 226 -7.67 10.47 -1.75
CA MET A 226 -8.09 10.51 -3.15
C MET A 226 -9.61 10.48 -3.31
N ASN A 227 -10.08 11.28 -4.27
CA ASN A 227 -11.39 11.13 -4.92
C ASN A 227 -11.25 11.63 -6.37
N THR A 228 -10.90 10.74 -7.31
CA THR A 228 -10.49 11.03 -8.70
C THR A 228 -9.27 11.96 -8.77
N ARG A 229 -9.08 12.83 -7.78
CA ARG A 229 -7.94 13.73 -7.60
C ARG A 229 -7.33 13.50 -6.23
N VAL A 230 -6.08 13.85 -6.08
CA VAL A 230 -5.48 14.01 -4.75
C VAL A 230 -6.14 15.20 -4.07
N ARG A 231 -6.81 14.95 -2.95
CA ARG A 231 -7.50 15.96 -2.13
C ARG A 231 -6.58 16.52 -1.06
N ALA A 232 -5.79 15.64 -0.45
CA ALA A 232 -4.76 16.01 0.51
C ALA A 232 -3.65 14.95 0.49
N THR A 233 -2.42 15.35 0.80
CA THR A 233 -1.29 14.45 0.99
C THR A 233 -0.35 15.01 2.05
N GLY A 234 0.32 14.15 2.80
CA GLY A 234 1.26 14.49 3.85
C GLY A 234 1.10 13.63 5.10
N PRO A 235 1.62 14.07 6.25
CA PRO A 235 1.43 13.36 7.51
C PRO A 235 -0.04 13.04 7.76
N PRO A 236 -0.39 11.82 8.23
CA PRO A 236 -1.78 11.38 8.37
C PRO A 236 -2.68 12.34 9.15
N ASP A 237 -2.18 12.91 10.25
CA ASP A 237 -2.98 13.85 11.06
C ASP A 237 -3.41 15.10 10.30
N GLN A 238 -2.64 15.52 9.30
CA GLN A 238 -2.96 16.67 8.45
C GLN A 238 -3.82 16.26 7.24
N ALA A 239 -3.39 15.21 6.52
CA ALA A 239 -4.05 14.75 5.31
C ALA A 239 -5.44 14.16 5.58
N LEU A 240 -5.64 13.52 6.75
CA LEU A 240 -6.87 12.86 7.16
C LEU A 240 -7.66 13.69 8.20
N SER A 241 -7.56 15.01 8.14
CA SER A 241 -8.38 15.88 8.98
C SER A 241 -9.88 15.67 8.67
N PRO A 242 -10.79 15.86 9.65
CA PRO A 242 -12.24 15.73 9.44
C PRO A 242 -12.73 16.53 8.24
N GLN A 243 -12.19 17.72 8.03
CA GLN A 243 -12.53 18.59 6.90
C GLN A 243 -12.15 17.99 5.55
N HIS A 244 -10.94 17.42 5.42
CA HIS A 244 -10.49 16.78 4.19
C HIS A 244 -11.28 15.50 3.90
N LEU A 245 -11.54 14.68 4.92
CA LEU A 245 -12.34 13.46 4.81
C LEU A 245 -13.79 13.79 4.38
N ALA A 246 -14.43 14.76 5.02
CA ALA A 246 -15.78 15.21 4.62
C ALA A 246 -15.82 15.66 3.15
N GLY A 247 -14.80 16.39 2.69
CA GLY A 247 -14.67 16.81 1.29
C GLY A 247 -14.44 15.66 0.30
N ALA A 248 -13.79 14.58 0.71
CA ALA A 248 -13.53 13.42 -0.15
C ALA A 248 -14.71 12.43 -0.18
N TYR A 249 -15.40 12.23 0.96
CA TYR A 249 -16.50 11.28 1.14
C TYR A 249 -17.90 11.92 1.03
N GLY A 250 -17.99 13.18 0.59
CA GLY A 250 -19.28 13.82 0.32
C GLY A 250 -20.09 14.17 1.58
N GLY A 251 -19.43 14.41 2.71
CA GLY A 251 -20.10 14.76 3.99
C GLY A 251 -20.54 13.56 4.85
N HIS A 252 -20.36 12.33 4.37
CA HIS A 252 -20.69 11.10 5.11
C HIS A 252 -19.56 10.69 6.08
N VAL A 253 -19.15 11.61 6.95
CA VAL A 253 -18.12 11.38 7.97
C VAL A 253 -18.75 11.68 9.32
N HIS A 254 -18.78 10.68 10.19
CA HIS A 254 -19.24 10.81 11.57
C HIS A 254 -18.07 10.66 12.52
N GLU A 255 -17.86 11.63 13.38
CA GLU A 255 -16.92 11.53 14.48
C GLU A 255 -17.69 10.99 15.70
N LEU A 256 -17.22 9.87 16.24
CA LEU A 256 -17.74 9.30 17.47
C LEU A 256 -17.16 10.03 18.70
N ASP A 257 -17.80 9.86 19.87
CA ASP A 257 -17.39 10.53 21.14
C ASP A 257 -15.95 10.22 21.57
N ASP A 258 -15.37 9.13 21.09
CA ASP A 258 -13.97 8.71 21.33
C ASP A 258 -12.97 9.27 20.30
N GLY A 259 -13.42 10.14 19.36
CA GLY A 259 -12.61 10.69 18.29
C GLY A 259 -12.42 9.73 17.10
N THR A 260 -13.08 8.57 17.09
CA THR A 260 -13.06 7.64 15.96
C THR A 260 -13.88 8.22 14.81
N LEU A 261 -13.29 8.26 13.61
CA LEU A 261 -13.98 8.70 12.40
C LEU A 261 -14.58 7.49 11.69
N VAL A 262 -15.91 7.48 11.56
CA VAL A 262 -16.65 6.49 10.80
C VAL A 262 -17.02 7.08 9.45
N LEU A 263 -16.62 6.40 8.39
CA LEU A 263 -16.95 6.76 7.01
C LEU A 263 -18.16 5.94 6.59
N ASP A 264 -19.26 6.62 6.23
CA ASP A 264 -20.44 5.98 5.67
C ASP A 264 -20.34 6.01 4.13
N GLU A 265 -20.17 4.83 3.52
CA GLU A 265 -20.18 4.72 2.05
C GLU A 265 -21.64 4.65 1.58
N PRO A 266 -22.09 5.55 0.67
CA PRO A 266 -23.42 5.44 0.09
C PRO A 266 -23.51 4.14 -0.70
N HIS A 267 -24.23 3.16 -0.19
CA HIS A 267 -24.60 1.96 -0.93
C HIS A 267 -25.45 2.38 -2.12
N HIS A 268 -24.90 2.28 -3.33
CA HIS A 268 -25.71 2.33 -4.55
C HIS A 268 -26.62 1.09 -4.59
N HIS A 269 -27.78 1.19 -3.95
CA HIS A 269 -28.90 0.30 -4.26
C HIS A 269 -29.39 0.66 -5.66
N ASP A 270 -28.95 -0.11 -6.65
CA ASP A 270 -29.51 -0.09 -8.01
C ASP A 270 -30.94 -0.69 -7.94
N HIS A 271 -31.92 0.15 -7.57
CA HIS A 271 -33.34 -0.17 -7.73
C HIS A 271 -33.73 -0.03 -9.21
N ARG A 272 -33.32 -1.01 -10.01
CA ARG A 272 -33.94 -1.31 -11.31
C ARG A 272 -34.32 -2.78 -11.33
N HIS A 273 -35.52 -3.09 -10.84
CA HIS A 273 -36.42 -4.16 -11.32
C HIS A 273 -37.62 -4.19 -10.40
N ASP A 274 -38.71 -3.53 -10.82
CA ASP A 274 -40.06 -4.05 -10.72
C ASP A 274 -41.04 -3.01 -11.29
N ASP A 275 -41.16 -2.99 -12.59
CA ASP A 275 -42.34 -2.36 -13.23
C ASP A 275 -42.63 -2.91 -14.64
N GLN A 276 -42.68 -4.25 -14.80
CA GLN A 276 -43.22 -4.89 -15.98
C GLN A 276 -43.86 -6.27 -15.69
N LEU A 277 -44.84 -6.30 -14.78
CA LEU A 277 -45.77 -7.43 -14.71
C LEU A 277 -47.15 -6.93 -14.17
N ARG A 278 -47.81 -6.02 -14.88
CA ARG A 278 -49.25 -5.82 -14.85
C ARG A 278 -49.67 -5.12 -16.14
N ARG A 279 -49.88 -5.92 -17.20
CA ARG A 279 -50.97 -5.73 -18.19
C ARG A 279 -51.24 -7.04 -18.89
#